data_3ca6ec736ec49d5e595bd725633f94c8
#
_entry.id   3ca6ec736ec49d5e595bd725633f94c8
#
_cell.length_a   1.000
_cell.length_b   1.000
_cell.length_c   1.000
_cell.angle_alpha   90.00
_cell.angle_beta   90.00
_cell.angle_gamma   90.00
#
_symmetry.space_group_name_H-M   'P 1'
#
loop_
_entity.id
_entity.type
_entity.pdbx_description
1 polymer ?
#
loop_
_entity_poly.entity_id
_entity_poly.type
_entity_poly.pdbx_seq_one_letter_code
_entity_poly.pdbx_strand_id
1 'polypeptide(L)'
;MAFTAFRDMKPLPQLLFAAFVILVCFLAFMVASLVVAIPLFGIDSMLSIPSINDLNDPESLAVLKYFQVVQAIGLFIVPPFILGWLYYGNVVNYLHLNKSFSGSSFILVVILMFFAAPFINFIGELNNNMVFPDWLSGIESWMKNAEENAAALTEAFLNVKTIPGLAFNIFMIAFLPAIGEELLFRGVIQKIFTNMTKNHHWGIWISAILFSALHFQFYGFVPRVILGALFGYMLVWSGSMWLPILGHFFNNAF
;
A
#
# COMPACT_ATOMS: atom_id res chain seq x y z
N MET A 1 6.41 -17.37 29.25
CA MET A 1 5.69 -16.14 29.66
C MET A 1 5.18 -15.44 28.41
N ALA A 2 3.91 -15.08 28.33
CA ALA A 2 3.40 -14.31 27.21
C ALA A 2 3.91 -12.87 27.33
N PHE A 3 4.50 -12.33 26.26
CA PHE A 3 4.94 -10.93 26.22
C PHE A 3 3.71 -10.03 26.13
N THR A 4 3.42 -9.24 27.17
CA THR A 4 2.18 -8.47 27.30
C THR A 4 2.38 -6.96 27.40
N ALA A 5 3.63 -6.50 27.42
CA ALA A 5 4.00 -5.11 27.72
C ALA A 5 3.32 -4.05 26.83
N PHE A 6 2.92 -4.41 25.60
CA PHE A 6 2.31 -3.46 24.65
C PHE A 6 0.79 -3.58 24.52
N ARG A 7 0.15 -4.53 25.21
CA ARG A 7 -1.29 -4.81 25.04
C ARG A 7 -2.21 -3.73 25.60
N ASP A 8 -1.80 -3.11 26.70
CA ASP A 8 -2.58 -2.06 27.38
C ASP A 8 -2.14 -0.64 27.00
N MET A 9 -1.37 -0.53 25.91
CA MET A 9 -0.86 0.76 25.44
C MET A 9 -2.01 1.65 24.94
N LYS A 10 -2.01 2.93 25.33
CA LYS A 10 -2.97 3.93 24.83
C LYS A 10 -2.81 4.15 23.32
N PRO A 11 -3.86 4.57 22.58
CA PRO A 11 -3.82 4.67 21.12
C PRO A 11 -2.71 5.57 20.54
N LEU A 12 -2.42 6.72 21.15
CA LEU A 12 -1.36 7.61 20.66
C LEU A 12 0.04 7.00 20.79
N PRO A 13 0.47 6.47 21.93
CA PRO A 13 1.69 5.65 22.02
C PRO A 13 1.71 4.45 21.05
N GLN A 14 0.56 3.76 20.83
CA GLN A 14 0.47 2.70 19.83
C GLN A 14 0.81 3.20 18.42
N LEU A 15 0.28 4.38 18.04
CA LEU A 15 0.55 4.98 16.73
C LEU A 15 2.04 5.31 16.56
N LEU A 16 2.64 5.96 17.55
CA LEU A 16 4.07 6.31 17.51
C LEU A 16 4.96 5.06 17.47
N PHE A 17 4.62 4.05 18.25
CA PHE A 17 5.34 2.79 18.26
C PHE A 17 5.13 2.01 16.94
N ALA A 18 3.94 2.05 16.35
CA ALA A 18 3.69 1.47 15.03
C ALA A 18 4.56 2.14 13.96
N ALA A 19 4.62 3.49 13.93
CA ALA A 19 5.48 4.23 13.02
C ALA A 19 6.96 3.84 13.19
N PHE A 20 7.42 3.69 14.43
CA PHE A 20 8.79 3.23 14.74
C PHE A 20 9.05 1.81 14.19
N VAL A 21 8.15 0.86 14.46
CA VAL A 21 8.29 -0.54 13.98
C VAL A 21 8.29 -0.59 12.45
N ILE A 22 7.41 0.17 11.79
CA ILE A 22 7.35 0.26 10.33
C ILE A 22 8.69 0.76 9.78
N LEU A 23 9.23 1.84 10.34
CA LEU A 23 10.51 2.41 9.92
C LEU A 23 11.66 1.42 10.14
N VAL A 24 11.73 0.78 11.30
CA VAL A 24 12.79 -0.20 11.60
C VAL A 24 12.72 -1.40 10.66
N CYS A 25 11.52 -1.94 10.41
CA CYS A 25 11.35 -3.05 9.47
C CYS A 25 11.76 -2.63 8.04
N PHE A 26 11.31 -1.46 7.58
CA PHE A 26 11.69 -0.94 6.28
C PHE A 26 13.21 -0.84 6.13
N LEU A 27 13.89 -0.18 7.06
CA LEU A 27 15.34 -0.02 7.04
C LEU A 27 16.08 -1.37 7.13
N ALA A 28 15.64 -2.26 8.00
CA ALA A 28 16.23 -3.59 8.13
C ALA A 28 16.11 -4.41 6.83
N PHE A 29 14.94 -4.37 6.19
CA PHE A 29 14.72 -5.04 4.91
C PHE A 29 15.53 -4.40 3.78
N MET A 30 15.62 -3.07 3.73
CA MET A 30 16.45 -2.38 2.74
C MET A 30 17.93 -2.72 2.91
N VAL A 31 18.46 -2.73 4.13
CA VAL A 31 19.86 -3.12 4.39
C VAL A 31 20.09 -4.61 4.06
N ALA A 32 19.20 -5.50 4.48
CA ALA A 32 19.30 -6.91 4.15
C ALA A 32 19.22 -7.18 2.64
N SER A 33 18.39 -6.41 1.95
CA SER A 33 18.24 -6.51 0.50
C SER A 33 19.50 -6.15 -0.27
N LEU A 34 20.28 -5.18 0.20
CA LEU A 34 21.58 -4.85 -0.42
C LEU A 34 22.54 -6.04 -0.37
N VAL A 35 22.58 -6.76 0.77
CA VAL A 35 23.42 -7.96 0.92
C VAL A 35 23.01 -9.08 -0.05
N VAL A 36 21.70 -9.23 -0.29
CA VAL A 36 21.18 -10.24 -1.24
C VAL A 36 21.31 -9.77 -2.69
N ALA A 37 21.19 -8.46 -2.95
CA ALA A 37 21.28 -7.90 -4.29
C ALA A 37 22.69 -8.03 -4.91
N ILE A 38 23.75 -7.91 -4.10
CA ILE A 38 25.14 -8.02 -4.58
C ILE A 38 25.41 -9.34 -5.33
N PRO A 39 25.10 -10.54 -4.79
CA PRO A 39 25.30 -11.77 -5.53
C PRO A 39 24.32 -11.98 -6.71
N LEU A 40 23.18 -11.29 -6.74
CA LEU A 40 22.18 -11.41 -7.80
C LEU A 40 22.47 -10.50 -9.00
N PHE A 41 22.89 -9.27 -8.76
CA PHE A 41 23.03 -8.23 -9.78
C PHE A 41 24.47 -7.71 -9.94
N GLY A 42 25.39 -8.11 -9.06
CA GLY A 42 26.75 -7.59 -9.04
C GLY A 42 26.89 -6.27 -8.25
N ILE A 43 28.12 -6.01 -7.81
CA ILE A 43 28.41 -4.79 -7.01
C ILE A 43 28.30 -3.52 -7.86
N ASP A 44 28.65 -3.58 -9.14
CA ASP A 44 28.64 -2.43 -10.04
C ASP A 44 27.22 -1.90 -10.26
N SER A 45 26.26 -2.81 -10.45
CA SER A 45 24.83 -2.46 -10.57
C SER A 45 24.25 -1.88 -9.27
N MET A 46 24.86 -2.21 -8.12
CA MET A 46 24.43 -1.65 -6.83
C MET A 46 25.07 -0.28 -6.53
N LEU A 47 26.26 -0.03 -7.04
CA LEU A 47 26.95 1.27 -6.90
C LEU A 47 26.37 2.32 -7.84
N SER A 48 25.91 1.90 -9.02
CA SER A 48 25.17 2.71 -9.98
C SER A 48 23.68 2.56 -9.78
N ILE A 49 23.13 3.02 -8.64
CA ILE A 49 21.69 2.88 -8.35
C ILE A 49 20.87 3.32 -9.56
N PRO A 50 20.05 2.43 -10.15
CA PRO A 50 19.25 2.74 -11.32
C PRO A 50 18.40 3.99 -11.08
N SER A 51 18.50 4.93 -11.99
CA SER A 51 17.68 6.14 -11.99
C SER A 51 16.51 5.98 -12.95
N ILE A 52 15.55 6.89 -12.90
CA ILE A 52 14.44 6.93 -13.87
C ILE A 52 14.94 7.03 -15.31
N ASN A 53 16.14 7.56 -15.52
CA ASN A 53 16.75 7.64 -16.87
C ASN A 53 17.16 6.27 -17.42
N ASP A 54 17.29 5.25 -16.57
CA ASP A 54 17.73 3.89 -16.92
C ASP A 54 16.55 2.92 -17.14
N LEU A 55 15.32 3.42 -17.25
CA LEU A 55 14.10 2.58 -17.39
C LEU A 55 14.05 1.76 -18.68
N ASN A 56 14.92 2.01 -19.65
CA ASN A 56 15.03 1.21 -20.86
C ASN A 56 16.01 0.04 -20.74
N ASP A 57 16.84 0.01 -19.70
CA ASP A 57 17.78 -1.08 -19.45
C ASP A 57 17.11 -2.21 -18.68
N PRO A 58 17.10 -3.46 -19.20
CA PRO A 58 16.46 -4.60 -18.55
C PRO A 58 17.06 -4.95 -17.17
N GLU A 59 18.37 -4.74 -16.96
CA GLU A 59 19.02 -5.03 -15.70
C GLU A 59 18.60 -4.01 -14.64
N SER A 60 18.60 -2.73 -14.98
CA SER A 60 18.11 -1.64 -14.14
C SER A 60 16.65 -1.86 -13.72
N LEU A 61 15.79 -2.27 -14.67
CA LEU A 61 14.39 -2.62 -14.37
C LEU A 61 14.28 -3.83 -13.44
N ALA A 62 15.13 -4.84 -13.58
CA ALA A 62 15.12 -6.00 -12.69
C ALA A 62 15.51 -5.61 -11.25
N VAL A 63 16.53 -4.75 -11.10
CA VAL A 63 16.94 -4.18 -9.81
C VAL A 63 15.82 -3.37 -9.17
N LEU A 64 15.18 -2.48 -9.93
CA LEU A 64 14.06 -1.67 -9.43
C LEU A 64 12.87 -2.54 -8.98
N LYS A 65 12.50 -3.56 -9.76
CA LYS A 65 11.45 -4.52 -9.39
C LYS A 65 11.80 -5.31 -8.14
N TYR A 66 13.05 -5.71 -7.99
CA TYR A 66 13.53 -6.38 -6.78
C TYR A 66 13.35 -5.49 -5.54
N PHE A 67 13.81 -4.24 -5.59
CA PHE A 67 13.66 -3.31 -4.48
C PHE A 67 12.19 -2.97 -4.19
N GLN A 68 11.36 -2.88 -5.21
CA GLN A 68 9.91 -2.69 -5.05
C GLN A 68 9.27 -3.82 -4.23
N VAL A 69 9.61 -5.07 -4.52
CA VAL A 69 9.10 -6.24 -3.77
C VAL A 69 9.63 -6.22 -2.33
N VAL A 70 10.93 -5.99 -2.14
CA VAL A 70 11.53 -5.95 -0.79
C VAL A 70 10.95 -4.82 0.04
N GLN A 71 10.79 -3.64 -0.55
CA GLN A 71 10.16 -2.49 0.10
C GLN A 71 8.72 -2.83 0.53
N ALA A 72 7.92 -3.42 -0.35
CA ALA A 72 6.54 -3.79 -0.03
C ALA A 72 6.47 -4.78 1.13
N ILE A 73 7.37 -5.77 1.18
CA ILE A 73 7.43 -6.74 2.29
C ILE A 73 7.84 -6.05 3.59
N GLY A 74 8.93 -5.26 3.57
CA GLY A 74 9.48 -4.61 4.76
C GLY A 74 8.59 -3.51 5.32
N LEU A 75 7.85 -2.81 4.47
CA LEU A 75 7.01 -1.68 4.86
C LEU A 75 5.57 -2.09 5.21
N PHE A 76 4.98 -3.01 4.43
CA PHE A 76 3.55 -3.28 4.48
C PHE A 76 3.18 -4.70 4.96
N ILE A 77 4.05 -5.71 4.77
CA ILE A 77 3.72 -7.09 5.15
C ILE A 77 4.21 -7.40 6.57
N VAL A 78 5.49 -7.21 6.84
CA VAL A 78 6.09 -7.64 8.12
C VAL A 78 5.60 -6.83 9.32
N PRO A 79 5.51 -5.49 9.28
CA PRO A 79 5.10 -4.70 10.44
C PRO A 79 3.73 -5.07 11.01
N PRO A 80 2.65 -5.27 10.21
CA PRO A 80 1.34 -5.68 10.73
C PRO A 80 1.37 -6.98 11.54
N PHE A 81 2.19 -7.96 11.12
CA PHE A 81 2.32 -9.22 11.87
C PHE A 81 3.03 -9.01 13.21
N ILE A 82 4.10 -8.22 13.24
CA ILE A 82 4.82 -7.87 14.47
C ILE A 82 3.90 -7.09 15.41
N LEU A 83 3.24 -6.05 14.90
CA LEU A 83 2.34 -5.21 15.69
C LEU A 83 1.12 -5.98 16.20
N GLY A 84 0.53 -6.85 15.38
CA GLY A 84 -0.57 -7.71 15.79
C GLY A 84 -0.18 -8.68 16.92
N TRP A 85 1.04 -9.22 16.88
CA TRP A 85 1.56 -10.04 17.95
C TRP A 85 1.82 -9.24 19.23
N LEU A 86 2.45 -8.07 19.10
CA LEU A 86 2.77 -7.21 20.25
C LEU A 86 1.51 -6.65 20.92
N TYR A 87 0.55 -6.16 20.14
CA TYR A 87 -0.65 -5.50 20.67
C TYR A 87 -1.74 -6.45 21.13
N TYR A 88 -1.82 -7.66 20.58
CA TYR A 88 -2.92 -8.57 20.88
C TYR A 88 -2.50 -10.00 21.23
N GLY A 89 -1.33 -10.45 20.74
CA GLY A 89 -0.81 -11.81 20.94
C GLY A 89 -1.32 -12.84 19.94
N ASN A 90 -2.49 -12.65 19.33
CA ASN A 90 -3.02 -13.48 18.24
C ASN A 90 -3.14 -12.64 16.97
N VAL A 91 -2.16 -12.76 16.10
CA VAL A 91 -2.06 -11.98 14.86
C VAL A 91 -3.24 -12.21 13.93
N VAL A 92 -3.65 -13.46 13.78
CA VAL A 92 -4.73 -13.86 12.85
C VAL A 92 -6.06 -13.23 13.26
N ASN A 93 -6.35 -13.21 14.56
CA ASN A 93 -7.54 -12.54 15.09
C ASN A 93 -7.41 -11.01 15.03
N TYR A 94 -6.22 -10.48 15.35
CA TYR A 94 -5.97 -9.05 15.31
C TYR A 94 -6.17 -8.47 13.91
N LEU A 95 -5.67 -9.13 12.88
CA LEU A 95 -5.75 -8.71 11.49
C LEU A 95 -7.04 -9.19 10.77
N HIS A 96 -7.99 -9.81 11.48
CA HIS A 96 -9.24 -10.34 10.91
C HIS A 96 -9.03 -11.35 9.77
N LEU A 97 -7.94 -12.13 9.81
CA LEU A 97 -7.61 -13.15 8.81
C LEU A 97 -8.33 -14.49 9.06
N ASN A 98 -8.89 -14.67 10.27
CA ASN A 98 -9.62 -15.87 10.69
C ASN A 98 -11.06 -15.95 10.15
N LYS A 99 -11.58 -14.87 9.59
CA LYS A 99 -12.95 -14.83 9.03
C LYS A 99 -12.90 -15.02 7.53
N SER A 100 -13.49 -16.13 7.07
CA SER A 100 -13.77 -16.36 5.66
C SER A 100 -14.91 -15.46 5.17
N PHE A 101 -15.06 -15.34 3.88
CA PHE A 101 -16.17 -14.66 3.23
C PHE A 101 -17.01 -15.68 2.44
N SER A 102 -18.29 -15.35 2.18
CA SER A 102 -19.17 -16.17 1.36
C SER A 102 -18.92 -15.97 -0.13
N GLY A 103 -19.28 -16.95 -0.97
CA GLY A 103 -19.22 -16.79 -2.42
C GLY A 103 -20.05 -15.60 -2.93
N SER A 104 -21.18 -15.30 -2.28
CA SER A 104 -21.98 -14.11 -2.60
C SER A 104 -21.24 -12.81 -2.30
N SER A 105 -20.50 -12.74 -1.19
CA SER A 105 -19.67 -11.57 -0.87
C SER A 105 -18.55 -11.38 -1.89
N PHE A 106 -17.93 -12.46 -2.37
CA PHE A 106 -16.96 -12.41 -3.46
C PHE A 106 -17.55 -11.78 -4.71
N ILE A 107 -18.68 -12.31 -5.19
CA ILE A 107 -19.38 -11.81 -6.39
C ILE A 107 -19.75 -10.33 -6.20
N LEU A 108 -20.26 -9.97 -5.01
CA LEU A 108 -20.64 -8.59 -4.72
C LEU A 108 -19.44 -7.64 -4.80
N VAL A 109 -18.26 -8.02 -4.29
CA VAL A 109 -17.04 -7.19 -4.40
C VAL A 109 -16.63 -7.03 -5.85
N VAL A 110 -16.65 -8.11 -6.67
CA VAL A 110 -16.31 -8.01 -8.10
C VAL A 110 -17.26 -7.06 -8.83
N ILE A 111 -18.59 -7.20 -8.60
CA ILE A 111 -19.60 -6.31 -9.19
C ILE A 111 -19.38 -4.86 -8.72
N LEU A 112 -19.14 -4.66 -7.43
CA LEU A 112 -18.93 -3.34 -6.85
C LEU A 112 -17.69 -2.67 -7.47
N MET A 113 -16.57 -3.38 -7.60
CA MET A 113 -15.36 -2.83 -8.20
C MET A 113 -15.56 -2.50 -9.70
N PHE A 114 -16.27 -3.36 -10.43
CA PHE A 114 -16.60 -3.10 -11.83
C PHE A 114 -17.41 -1.80 -12.00
N PHE A 115 -18.44 -1.58 -11.17
CA PHE A 115 -19.24 -0.36 -11.23
C PHE A 115 -18.57 0.86 -10.58
N ALA A 116 -17.63 0.64 -9.65
CA ALA A 116 -16.85 1.74 -9.07
C ALA A 116 -15.84 2.32 -10.06
N ALA A 117 -15.30 1.53 -10.99
CA ALA A 117 -14.24 1.96 -11.90
C ALA A 117 -14.61 3.23 -12.72
N PRO A 118 -15.77 3.33 -13.40
CA PRO A 118 -16.15 4.55 -14.12
C PRO A 118 -16.27 5.78 -13.19
N PHE A 119 -16.80 5.58 -11.98
CA PHE A 119 -16.92 6.65 -10.98
C PHE A 119 -15.55 7.11 -10.49
N ILE A 120 -14.65 6.19 -10.18
CA ILE A 120 -13.29 6.49 -9.75
C ILE A 120 -12.51 7.22 -10.84
N ASN A 121 -12.65 6.79 -12.11
CA ASN A 121 -12.04 7.47 -13.25
C ASN A 121 -12.57 8.90 -13.42
N PHE A 122 -13.89 9.09 -13.29
CA PHE A 122 -14.50 10.43 -13.34
C PHE A 122 -13.95 11.34 -12.24
N ILE A 123 -13.87 10.85 -11.00
CA ILE A 123 -13.27 11.62 -9.90
C ILE A 123 -11.77 11.88 -10.15
N GLY A 124 -11.07 10.93 -10.74
CA GLY A 124 -9.67 11.10 -11.17
C GLY A 124 -9.50 12.23 -12.17
N GLU A 125 -10.35 12.30 -13.19
CA GLU A 125 -10.36 13.40 -14.16
C GLU A 125 -10.63 14.76 -13.50
N LEU A 126 -11.60 14.84 -12.58
CA LEU A 126 -11.87 16.05 -11.80
C LEU A 126 -10.65 16.46 -10.97
N ASN A 127 -10.01 15.51 -10.30
CA ASN A 127 -8.81 15.75 -9.49
C ASN A 127 -7.62 16.20 -10.36
N ASN A 128 -7.46 15.61 -11.55
CA ASN A 128 -6.38 15.95 -12.48
C ASN A 128 -6.52 17.36 -13.09
N ASN A 129 -7.75 17.85 -13.20
CA ASN A 129 -8.05 19.18 -13.73
C ASN A 129 -8.00 20.29 -12.66
N MET A 130 -7.54 20.02 -11.44
CA MET A 130 -7.37 21.04 -10.42
C MET A 130 -6.29 22.04 -10.80
N VAL A 131 -6.62 23.32 -10.74
CA VAL A 131 -5.70 24.43 -11.01
C VAL A 131 -5.29 25.06 -9.68
N PHE A 132 -4.00 25.21 -9.48
CA PHE A 132 -3.47 25.86 -8.29
C PHE A 132 -3.24 27.37 -8.54
N PRO A 133 -3.39 28.23 -7.52
CA PRO A 133 -3.02 29.64 -7.62
C PRO A 133 -1.51 29.82 -7.89
N ASP A 134 -1.13 30.90 -8.59
CA ASP A 134 0.26 31.16 -9.01
C ASP A 134 1.27 31.09 -7.86
N TRP A 135 0.89 31.49 -6.64
CA TRP A 135 1.76 31.43 -5.46
C TRP A 135 2.08 29.99 -4.98
N LEU A 136 1.36 28.98 -5.48
CA LEU A 136 1.64 27.56 -5.25
C LEU A 136 2.34 26.88 -6.43
N SER A 137 2.77 27.61 -7.46
CA SER A 137 3.38 27.05 -8.68
C SER A 137 4.56 26.12 -8.40
N GLY A 138 5.38 26.40 -7.37
CA GLY A 138 6.49 25.52 -6.96
C GLY A 138 6.01 24.18 -6.40
N ILE A 139 4.92 24.19 -5.63
CA ILE A 139 4.30 22.97 -5.10
C ILE A 139 3.66 22.18 -6.25
N GLU A 140 2.94 22.87 -7.13
CA GLU A 140 2.31 22.26 -8.31
C GLU A 140 3.34 21.57 -9.21
N SER A 141 4.47 22.23 -9.49
CA SER A 141 5.56 21.65 -10.29
C SER A 141 6.15 20.41 -9.63
N TRP A 142 6.35 20.43 -8.31
CA TRP A 142 6.80 19.26 -7.57
C TRP A 142 5.81 18.10 -7.61
N MET A 143 4.51 18.38 -7.48
CA MET A 143 3.44 17.38 -7.58
C MET A 143 3.38 16.75 -8.98
N LYS A 144 3.48 17.56 -10.05
CA LYS A 144 3.54 17.08 -11.43
C LYS A 144 4.74 16.18 -11.68
N ASN A 145 5.92 16.62 -11.27
CA ASN A 145 7.13 15.81 -11.41
C ASN A 145 7.04 14.46 -10.66
N ALA A 146 6.46 14.45 -9.45
CA ALA A 146 6.26 13.23 -8.70
C ALA A 146 5.30 12.26 -9.42
N GLU A 147 4.21 12.78 -10.00
CA GLU A 147 3.24 12.00 -10.77
C GLU A 147 3.86 11.44 -12.05
N GLU A 148 4.57 12.28 -12.84
CA GLU A 148 5.24 11.88 -14.08
C GLU A 148 6.28 10.78 -13.84
N ASN A 149 7.08 10.91 -12.77
CA ASN A 149 8.07 9.91 -12.39
C ASN A 149 7.42 8.58 -12.00
N ALA A 150 6.33 8.61 -11.24
CA ALA A 150 5.59 7.41 -10.86
C ALA A 150 4.92 6.74 -12.06
N ALA A 151 4.36 7.54 -12.98
CA ALA A 151 3.76 7.04 -14.22
C ALA A 151 4.79 6.38 -15.13
N ALA A 152 5.95 7.03 -15.34
CA ALA A 152 7.04 6.50 -16.16
C ALA A 152 7.57 5.16 -15.60
N LEU A 153 7.75 5.06 -14.29
CA LEU A 153 8.18 3.82 -13.64
C LEU A 153 7.14 2.70 -13.81
N THR A 154 5.86 3.04 -13.62
CA THR A 154 4.77 2.07 -13.79
C THR A 154 4.67 1.58 -15.23
N GLU A 155 4.75 2.46 -16.20
CA GLU A 155 4.75 2.12 -17.63
C GLU A 155 5.93 1.19 -17.98
N ALA A 156 7.15 1.50 -17.50
CA ALA A 156 8.31 0.66 -17.70
C ALA A 156 8.14 -0.74 -17.08
N PHE A 157 7.54 -0.84 -15.90
CA PHE A 157 7.23 -2.13 -15.27
C PHE A 157 6.20 -2.93 -16.05
N LEU A 158 5.18 -2.26 -16.62
CA LEU A 158 4.11 -2.90 -17.37
C LEU A 158 4.54 -3.34 -18.78
N ASN A 159 5.62 -2.79 -19.33
CA ASN A 159 6.13 -3.14 -20.64
C ASN A 159 6.79 -4.54 -20.66
N VAL A 160 5.98 -5.58 -20.50
CA VAL A 160 6.42 -6.99 -20.54
C VAL A 160 5.79 -7.72 -21.71
N LYS A 161 6.56 -8.61 -22.36
CA LYS A 161 6.14 -9.35 -23.56
C LYS A 161 6.01 -10.85 -23.31
N THR A 162 6.18 -11.31 -22.06
CA THR A 162 6.16 -12.73 -21.71
C THR A 162 5.13 -13.02 -20.65
N ILE A 163 4.55 -14.23 -20.67
CA ILE A 163 3.59 -14.67 -19.65
C ILE A 163 4.21 -14.69 -18.24
N PRO A 164 5.45 -15.19 -18.03
CA PRO A 164 6.10 -15.09 -16.70
C PRO A 164 6.29 -13.65 -16.24
N GLY A 165 6.65 -12.74 -17.16
CA GLY A 165 6.78 -11.30 -16.83
C GLY A 165 5.45 -10.68 -16.42
N LEU A 166 4.36 -10.99 -17.13
CA LEU A 166 3.01 -10.55 -16.78
C LEU A 166 2.59 -11.10 -15.40
N ALA A 167 2.80 -12.39 -15.15
CA ALA A 167 2.47 -13.00 -13.87
C ALA A 167 3.25 -12.36 -12.71
N PHE A 168 4.54 -12.06 -12.92
CA PHE A 168 5.35 -11.35 -11.94
C PHE A 168 4.86 -9.92 -11.70
N ASN A 169 4.47 -9.20 -12.73
CA ASN A 169 3.91 -7.85 -12.59
C ASN A 169 2.57 -7.86 -11.83
N ILE A 170 1.66 -8.79 -12.12
CA ILE A 170 0.41 -8.95 -11.37
C ILE A 170 0.72 -9.23 -9.89
N PHE A 171 1.70 -10.09 -9.61
CA PHE A 171 2.16 -10.34 -8.24
C PHE A 171 2.70 -9.08 -7.57
N MET A 172 3.59 -8.34 -8.23
CA MET A 172 4.31 -7.20 -7.66
C MET A 172 3.43 -5.95 -7.54
N ILE A 173 2.59 -5.66 -8.55
CA ILE A 173 1.83 -4.40 -8.63
C ILE A 173 0.42 -4.56 -8.05
N ALA A 174 -0.20 -5.73 -8.17
CA ALA A 174 -1.57 -5.93 -7.72
C ALA A 174 -1.67 -6.77 -6.43
N PHE A 175 -1.09 -7.96 -6.41
CA PHE A 175 -1.30 -8.91 -5.32
C PHE A 175 -0.55 -8.50 -4.03
N LEU A 176 0.73 -8.19 -4.14
CA LEU A 176 1.56 -7.86 -2.98
C LEU A 176 1.13 -6.56 -2.29
N PRO A 177 0.86 -5.45 -3.02
CA PRO A 177 0.32 -4.23 -2.41
C PRO A 177 -1.07 -4.45 -1.79
N ALA A 178 -1.98 -5.15 -2.48
CA ALA A 178 -3.32 -5.40 -1.96
C ALA A 178 -3.31 -6.13 -0.61
N ILE A 179 -2.42 -7.09 -0.41
CA ILE A 179 -2.26 -7.74 0.90
C ILE A 179 -1.60 -6.80 1.90
N GLY A 180 -0.43 -6.27 1.57
CA GLY A 180 0.39 -5.54 2.52
C GLY A 180 -0.26 -4.24 2.99
N GLU A 181 -0.77 -3.46 2.06
CA GLU A 181 -1.38 -2.18 2.37
C GLU A 181 -2.68 -2.34 3.15
N GLU A 182 -3.52 -3.35 2.83
CA GLU A 182 -4.71 -3.61 3.62
C GLU A 182 -4.38 -4.09 5.03
N LEU A 183 -3.40 -4.97 5.20
CA LEU A 183 -2.94 -5.40 6.52
C LEU A 183 -2.44 -4.23 7.36
N LEU A 184 -1.69 -3.31 6.77
CA LEU A 184 -1.16 -2.15 7.50
C LEU A 184 -2.25 -1.10 7.75
N PHE A 185 -2.93 -0.64 6.71
CA PHE A 185 -3.87 0.48 6.84
C PHE A 185 -5.17 0.07 7.52
N ARG A 186 -5.80 -1.04 7.13
CA ARG A 186 -7.08 -1.48 7.72
C ARG A 186 -6.86 -2.33 8.97
N GLY A 187 -5.82 -3.17 8.97
CA GLY A 187 -5.52 -4.05 10.10
C GLY A 187 -4.91 -3.33 11.30
N VAL A 188 -4.12 -2.28 11.09
CA VAL A 188 -3.39 -1.57 12.17
C VAL A 188 -3.82 -0.11 12.28
N ILE A 189 -3.57 0.72 11.26
CA ILE A 189 -3.72 2.18 11.32
C ILE A 189 -5.19 2.58 11.57
N GLN A 190 -6.12 2.06 10.77
CA GLN A 190 -7.56 2.31 10.93
C GLN A 190 -8.04 1.92 12.34
N LYS A 191 -7.59 0.79 12.86
CA LYS A 191 -7.93 0.32 14.21
C LYS A 191 -7.43 1.26 15.29
N ILE A 192 -6.19 1.74 15.18
CA ILE A 192 -5.61 2.70 16.13
C ILE A 192 -6.44 4.00 16.14
N PHE A 193 -6.75 4.56 14.96
CA PHE A 193 -7.56 5.78 14.86
C PHE A 193 -9.01 5.57 15.32
N THR A 194 -9.60 4.41 15.05
CA THR A 194 -10.91 4.04 15.59
C THR A 194 -10.90 4.05 17.12
N ASN A 195 -9.87 3.47 17.74
CA ASN A 195 -9.71 3.46 19.20
C ASN A 195 -9.44 4.86 19.77
N MET A 196 -8.68 5.70 19.04
CA MET A 196 -8.37 7.07 19.44
C MET A 196 -9.61 7.97 19.43
N THR A 197 -10.40 7.89 18.36
CA THR A 197 -11.59 8.74 18.15
C THR A 197 -12.87 8.14 18.75
N LYS A 198 -12.84 6.87 19.18
CA LYS A 198 -14.02 6.09 19.61
C LYS A 198 -15.09 5.99 18.50
N ASN A 199 -14.71 6.15 17.26
CA ASN A 199 -15.62 6.15 16.10
C ASN A 199 -14.94 5.52 14.89
N HIS A 200 -15.56 4.47 14.32
CA HIS A 200 -15.02 3.78 13.16
C HIS A 200 -15.03 4.62 11.88
N HIS A 201 -15.97 5.55 11.73
CA HIS A 201 -15.99 6.45 10.56
C HIS A 201 -14.74 7.33 10.51
N TRP A 202 -14.39 7.97 11.64
CA TRP A 202 -13.15 8.73 11.72
C TRP A 202 -11.91 7.86 11.51
N GLY A 203 -11.90 6.64 12.08
CA GLY A 203 -10.81 5.68 11.85
C GLY A 203 -10.62 5.36 10.37
N ILE A 204 -11.72 5.13 9.64
CA ILE A 204 -11.72 4.85 8.20
C ILE A 204 -11.18 6.04 7.41
N TRP A 205 -11.78 7.22 7.59
CA TRP A 205 -11.44 8.39 6.78
C TRP A 205 -10.02 8.89 7.03
N ILE A 206 -9.56 8.92 8.29
CA ILE A 206 -8.17 9.31 8.61
C ILE A 206 -7.19 8.32 7.98
N SER A 207 -7.46 7.01 8.11
CA SER A 207 -6.62 5.98 7.50
C SER A 207 -6.60 6.08 5.97
N ALA A 208 -7.74 6.37 5.32
CA ALA A 208 -7.83 6.53 3.87
C ALA A 208 -7.08 7.78 3.36
N ILE A 209 -7.16 8.89 4.09
CA ILE A 209 -6.41 10.11 3.78
C ILE A 209 -4.90 9.85 3.90
N LEU A 210 -4.45 9.21 4.98
CA LEU A 210 -3.03 8.86 5.16
C LEU A 210 -2.55 7.87 4.09
N PHE A 211 -3.37 6.88 3.76
CA PHE A 211 -3.09 5.93 2.68
C PHE A 211 -2.84 6.64 1.35
N SER A 212 -3.71 7.55 0.97
CA SER A 212 -3.56 8.31 -0.27
C SER A 212 -2.38 9.28 -0.22
N ALA A 213 -2.16 9.97 0.91
CA ALA A 213 -1.08 10.93 1.06
C ALA A 213 0.32 10.30 0.91
N LEU A 214 0.50 9.09 1.46
CA LEU A 214 1.78 8.37 1.40
C LEU A 214 2.16 7.84 0.01
N HIS A 215 1.27 7.93 -0.97
CA HIS A 215 1.62 7.61 -2.35
C HIS A 215 2.34 8.75 -3.07
N PHE A 216 2.29 9.99 -2.57
CA PHE A 216 2.87 11.18 -3.20
C PHE A 216 2.41 11.43 -4.65
N GLN A 217 1.26 10.89 -5.03
CA GLN A 217 0.61 11.03 -6.32
C GLN A 217 -0.67 11.87 -6.13
N PHE A 218 -0.56 13.17 -6.31
CA PHE A 218 -1.57 14.14 -5.88
C PHE A 218 -2.76 14.23 -6.84
N TYR A 219 -2.54 13.96 -8.12
CA TYR A 219 -3.60 13.96 -9.13
C TYR A 219 -4.48 12.71 -9.07
N GLY A 220 -4.05 11.68 -8.34
CA GLY A 220 -4.85 10.52 -7.94
C GLY A 220 -5.31 10.54 -6.47
N PHE A 221 -5.14 11.66 -5.74
CA PHE A 221 -5.36 11.71 -4.29
C PHE A 221 -6.82 11.44 -3.90
N VAL A 222 -7.76 12.18 -4.48
CA VAL A 222 -9.19 12.08 -4.11
C VAL A 222 -9.78 10.70 -4.44
N PRO A 223 -9.61 10.16 -5.66
CA PRO A 223 -10.11 8.82 -5.97
C PRO A 223 -9.52 7.75 -5.06
N ARG A 224 -8.23 7.87 -4.70
CA ARG A 224 -7.57 6.92 -3.79
C ARG A 224 -8.08 7.02 -2.36
N VAL A 225 -8.43 8.23 -1.86
CA VAL A 225 -9.11 8.40 -0.56
C VAL A 225 -10.47 7.70 -0.57
N ILE A 226 -11.26 7.85 -1.64
CA ILE A 226 -12.58 7.23 -1.77
C ILE A 226 -12.46 5.69 -1.78
N LEU A 227 -11.54 5.14 -2.57
CA LEU A 227 -11.26 3.70 -2.57
C LEU A 227 -10.76 3.23 -1.21
N GLY A 228 -9.88 3.99 -0.60
CA GLY A 228 -9.37 3.71 0.75
C GLY A 228 -10.49 3.65 1.80
N ALA A 229 -11.43 4.57 1.74
CA ALA A 229 -12.60 4.56 2.62
C ALA A 229 -13.52 3.36 2.33
N LEU A 230 -13.77 3.05 1.05
CA LEU A 230 -14.56 1.89 0.64
C LEU A 230 -13.98 0.58 1.21
N PHE A 231 -12.67 0.35 1.08
CA PHE A 231 -12.01 -0.83 1.65
C PHE A 231 -12.08 -0.85 3.19
N GLY A 232 -11.97 0.32 3.83
CA GLY A 232 -12.16 0.46 5.27
C GLY A 232 -13.57 0.06 5.72
N TYR A 233 -14.60 0.47 4.99
CA TYR A 233 -15.99 0.07 5.24
C TYR A 233 -16.21 -1.43 4.95
N MET A 234 -15.62 -1.99 3.88
CA MET A 234 -15.70 -3.43 3.61
C MET A 234 -15.21 -4.26 4.80
N LEU A 235 -14.09 -3.87 5.45
CA LEU A 235 -13.62 -4.55 6.66
C LEU A 235 -14.61 -4.43 7.80
N VAL A 236 -15.15 -3.23 8.06
CA VAL A 236 -16.09 -3.01 9.18
C VAL A 236 -17.38 -3.80 9.00
N TRP A 237 -17.96 -3.80 7.79
CA TRP A 237 -19.21 -4.49 7.50
C TRP A 237 -19.08 -6.02 7.47
N SER A 238 -17.98 -6.54 6.94
CA SER A 238 -17.77 -7.98 6.82
C SER A 238 -17.09 -8.61 8.02
N GLY A 239 -16.26 -7.84 8.71
CA GLY A 239 -15.32 -8.31 9.73
C GLY A 239 -14.23 -9.22 9.18
N SER A 240 -14.05 -9.32 7.85
CA SER A 240 -13.05 -10.13 7.15
C SER A 240 -12.06 -9.25 6.40
N MET A 241 -10.76 -9.46 6.63
CA MET A 241 -9.69 -8.77 5.90
C MET A 241 -9.63 -9.17 4.41
N TRP A 242 -10.14 -10.34 4.08
CA TRP A 242 -10.06 -10.86 2.71
C TRP A 242 -10.88 -10.07 1.70
N LEU A 243 -12.00 -9.43 2.10
CA LEU A 243 -12.82 -8.64 1.18
C LEU A 243 -12.15 -7.33 0.73
N PRO A 244 -11.60 -6.49 1.64
CA PRO A 244 -10.83 -5.33 1.19
C PRO A 244 -9.58 -5.73 0.37
N ILE A 245 -8.86 -6.79 0.76
CA ILE A 245 -7.73 -7.32 -0.04
C ILE A 245 -8.19 -7.67 -1.46
N LEU A 246 -9.33 -8.36 -1.59
CA LEU A 246 -9.89 -8.73 -2.88
C LEU A 246 -10.27 -7.50 -3.71
N GLY A 247 -10.98 -6.53 -3.11
CA GLY A 247 -11.35 -5.29 -3.78
C GLY A 247 -10.13 -4.49 -4.25
N HIS A 248 -9.12 -4.38 -3.40
CA HIS A 248 -7.88 -3.72 -3.72
C HIS A 248 -7.10 -4.44 -4.84
N PHE A 249 -7.02 -5.77 -4.77
CA PHE A 249 -6.42 -6.57 -5.84
C PHE A 249 -7.10 -6.32 -7.19
N PHE A 250 -8.42 -6.33 -7.24
CA PHE A 250 -9.16 -6.03 -8.47
C PHE A 250 -8.89 -4.61 -8.97
N ASN A 251 -8.84 -3.62 -8.06
CA ASN A 251 -8.52 -2.26 -8.44
C ASN A 251 -7.14 -2.10 -9.10
N ASN A 252 -6.15 -2.86 -8.62
CA ASN A 252 -4.78 -2.77 -9.13
C ASN A 252 -4.52 -3.67 -10.35
N ALA A 253 -5.37 -4.68 -10.59
CA ALA A 253 -5.21 -5.65 -11.68
C ALA A 253 -5.94 -5.22 -12.98
N PHE A 254 -6.88 -4.29 -12.90
CA PHE A 254 -7.73 -3.81 -14.00
C PHE A 254 -7.62 -2.31 -14.23
#